data_c41d1e1ceacc3f034fad06c365561400
#
_entry.id   c41d1e1ceacc3f034fad06c365561400
#
_cell.length_a   1.000
_cell.length_b   1.000
_cell.length_c   1.000
_cell.angle_alpha   90.00
_cell.angle_beta   90.00
_cell.angle_gamma   90.00
#
_symmetry.space_group_name_H-M   'P 1'
#
loop_
_entity.id
_entity.type
_entity.pdbx_description
1 polymer ?
#
loop_
_entity_poly.entity_id
_entity_poly.type
_entity_poly.pdbx_seq_one_letter_code
_entity_poly.pdbx_strand_id
1 'polypeptide(L)'
;MNRFQQIVTIHSFQTSSDQIKVFIYLFIFFWAHVQLDPTTTTDMARTKRAKVVSLTKTKAKTRENKENFVENVREAANQYAYIWIFAVSNMRNAYLGEVRRLWTGSKIFFGKLRVIAKALGETTEEEIRPGLGQVSQRLRGNVGLLMTDSPPAEVLDWCNDYRRIEFARMGNRATETIILPPGPIYCRSNPPETLPHNLEPQLRALGMPTQLKRGEPTLLEEFTVCRKGEKLSAEKAQILKHLFVQMAHFRLIPL
;
A
#
# COMPACT_ATOMS: atom_id res chain seq x y z
N MET A 1 -33.16 33.17 24.18
CA MET A 1 -33.75 34.33 24.91
C MET A 1 -32.65 35.04 25.65
N ASN A 2 -32.48 36.35 25.37
CA ASN A 2 -31.82 37.41 26.13
C ASN A 2 -30.27 37.52 26.12
N ARG A 3 -29.79 38.00 24.99
CA ARG A 3 -28.56 38.87 24.94
C ARG A 3 -28.82 40.20 24.21
N PHE A 4 -30.06 40.61 24.04
CA PHE A 4 -30.45 41.85 23.33
C PHE A 4 -30.99 42.96 24.24
N GLN A 5 -30.93 42.81 25.56
CA GLN A 5 -31.53 43.79 26.50
C GLN A 5 -30.52 44.65 27.28
N GLN A 6 -29.22 44.64 26.92
CA GLN A 6 -28.24 45.49 27.63
C GLN A 6 -27.72 46.69 26.82
N ILE A 7 -28.35 47.10 25.74
CA ILE A 7 -27.90 48.22 24.91
C ILE A 7 -28.87 49.42 24.94
N VAL A 8 -29.78 49.51 25.89
CA VAL A 8 -30.77 50.62 25.93
C VAL A 8 -30.66 51.45 27.22
N THR A 9 -29.46 51.67 27.77
CA THR A 9 -29.34 52.63 28.87
C THR A 9 -28.04 53.42 28.73
N ILE A 10 -27.89 54.17 27.61
CA ILE A 10 -26.99 55.31 27.54
C ILE A 10 -27.74 56.43 26.76
N HIS A 11 -28.75 57.00 27.40
CA HIS A 11 -29.26 58.28 27.04
C HIS A 11 -28.73 59.31 28.05
N SER A 12 -27.72 60.04 27.63
CA SER A 12 -27.43 61.44 27.99
C SER A 12 -25.93 61.73 27.82
N PHE A 13 -25.50 62.02 26.59
CA PHE A 13 -24.30 62.87 26.38
C PHE A 13 -24.54 63.76 25.16
N GLN A 14 -24.71 65.01 25.45
CA GLN A 14 -25.04 66.05 24.52
C GLN A 14 -23.79 66.94 24.32
N THR A 15 -22.97 66.58 23.31
CA THR A 15 -22.12 67.54 22.57
C THR A 15 -21.74 66.97 21.21
N SER A 16 -21.79 67.83 20.19
CA SER A 16 -21.59 67.49 18.76
C SER A 16 -20.23 66.84 18.43
N SER A 17 -19.24 66.96 19.31
CA SER A 17 -17.89 66.42 19.11
C SER A 17 -17.80 64.94 19.54
N ASP A 18 -18.62 64.51 20.48
CA ASP A 18 -18.59 63.16 20.99
C ASP A 18 -19.39 62.16 20.14
N GLN A 19 -20.40 62.65 19.43
CA GLN A 19 -21.16 61.87 18.44
C GLN A 19 -20.26 61.35 17.30
N ILE A 20 -19.30 62.16 16.86
CA ILE A 20 -18.39 61.79 15.78
C ILE A 20 -17.39 60.72 16.28
N LYS A 21 -16.92 60.84 17.51
CA LYS A 21 -16.02 59.82 18.11
C LYS A 21 -16.70 58.50 18.34
N VAL A 22 -17.94 58.49 18.81
CA VAL A 22 -18.74 57.25 18.98
C VAL A 22 -19.02 56.60 17.63
N PHE A 23 -19.29 57.37 16.55
CA PHE A 23 -19.47 56.86 15.22
C PHE A 23 -18.18 56.25 14.65
N ILE A 24 -17.05 56.88 14.86
CA ILE A 24 -15.74 56.35 14.44
C ILE A 24 -15.38 55.11 15.22
N TYR A 25 -15.64 55.04 16.53
CA TYR A 25 -15.39 53.82 17.35
C TYR A 25 -16.35 52.66 16.93
N LEU A 26 -17.61 52.96 16.67
CA LEU A 26 -18.55 51.96 16.19
C LEU A 26 -18.20 51.46 14.77
N PHE A 27 -17.69 52.35 13.91
CA PHE A 27 -17.25 51.99 12.56
C PHE A 27 -15.96 51.17 12.56
N ILE A 28 -15.01 51.50 13.47
CA ILE A 28 -13.78 50.73 13.64
C ILE A 28 -14.09 49.39 14.30
N PHE A 29 -15.02 49.33 15.28
CA PHE A 29 -15.43 48.07 15.92
C PHE A 29 -16.25 47.18 14.96
N PHE A 30 -17.08 47.76 14.10
CA PHE A 30 -17.79 47.06 13.07
C PHE A 30 -16.86 46.58 11.96
N TRP A 31 -15.84 47.37 11.60
CA TRP A 31 -14.86 46.97 10.58
C TRP A 31 -13.84 45.95 11.11
N ALA A 32 -13.53 45.97 12.38
CA ALA A 32 -12.68 44.97 13.02
C ALA A 32 -13.41 43.62 13.23
N HIS A 33 -14.75 43.61 13.25
CA HIS A 33 -15.54 42.37 13.37
C HIS A 33 -15.97 41.82 12.03
N VAL A 34 -15.74 42.52 10.92
CA VAL A 34 -15.94 42.07 9.54
C VAL A 34 -14.59 41.72 8.89
N GLN A 35 -13.61 41.31 9.69
CA GLN A 35 -12.56 40.45 9.17
C GLN A 35 -13.15 39.06 9.01
N LEU A 36 -13.67 38.82 7.81
CA LEU A 36 -13.97 37.50 7.30
C LEU A 36 -12.75 36.60 7.54
N ASP A 37 -12.86 35.66 8.46
CA ASP A 37 -11.92 34.56 8.56
C ASP A 37 -11.81 33.94 7.17
N PRO A 38 -10.63 33.95 6.52
CA PRO A 38 -10.46 33.37 5.20
C PRO A 38 -10.55 31.82 5.21
N THR A 39 -10.90 31.23 6.34
CA THR A 39 -11.04 29.78 6.54
C THR A 39 -12.49 29.30 6.62
N THR A 40 -13.48 30.18 6.57
CA THR A 40 -14.87 29.74 6.36
C THR A 40 -15.06 29.46 4.87
N THR A 41 -14.37 28.43 4.36
CA THR A 41 -14.89 27.73 3.18
C THR A 41 -16.27 27.22 3.60
N THR A 42 -17.31 27.91 3.14
CA THR A 42 -18.67 27.38 3.16
C THR A 42 -18.60 26.01 2.52
N ASP A 43 -18.58 24.97 3.34
CA ASP A 43 -18.71 23.59 2.90
C ASP A 43 -20.13 23.46 2.37
N MET A 44 -20.31 23.91 1.13
CA MET A 44 -21.57 23.76 0.41
C MET A 44 -21.83 22.26 0.36
N ALA A 45 -22.91 21.83 0.99
CA ALA A 45 -23.34 20.46 1.03
C ALA A 45 -23.30 19.84 -0.37
N ARG A 46 -22.23 19.12 -0.68
CA ARG A 46 -22.05 18.41 -1.95
C ARG A 46 -23.18 17.41 -2.08
N THR A 47 -23.98 17.60 -3.10
CA THR A 47 -25.06 16.66 -3.41
C THR A 47 -24.48 15.25 -3.51
N LYS A 48 -25.22 14.23 -3.07
CA LYS A 48 -24.77 12.82 -3.14
C LYS A 48 -24.32 12.42 -4.55
N ARG A 49 -24.82 13.08 -5.60
CA ARG A 49 -24.44 12.87 -7.01
C ARG A 49 -23.05 13.42 -7.37
N ALA A 50 -22.55 14.43 -6.65
CA ALA A 50 -21.23 15.02 -6.89
C ALA A 50 -20.10 14.32 -6.14
N LYS A 51 -20.40 13.29 -5.33
CA LYS A 51 -19.40 12.53 -4.60
C LYS A 51 -18.64 11.62 -5.57
N VAL A 52 -17.39 11.98 -5.87
CA VAL A 52 -16.49 11.08 -6.60
C VAL A 52 -16.17 9.89 -5.71
N VAL A 53 -16.71 8.73 -6.08
CA VAL A 53 -16.42 7.48 -5.39
C VAL A 53 -15.19 6.85 -6.01
N SER A 54 -14.09 6.79 -5.26
CA SER A 54 -12.91 6.03 -5.68
C SER A 54 -13.16 4.54 -5.48
N LEU A 55 -13.15 3.76 -6.55
CA LEU A 55 -13.33 2.30 -6.51
C LEU A 55 -12.12 1.58 -5.89
N THR A 56 -10.95 2.22 -5.88
CA THR A 56 -9.69 1.65 -5.38
C THR A 56 -9.34 2.10 -3.96
N LYS A 57 -9.96 3.18 -3.47
CA LYS A 57 -9.70 3.72 -2.13
C LYS A 57 -10.50 2.96 -1.09
N THR A 58 -9.84 2.08 -0.36
CA THR A 58 -10.43 1.39 0.79
C THR A 58 -10.61 2.36 1.97
N LYS A 59 -11.65 2.13 2.77
CA LYS A 59 -11.86 2.88 4.03
C LYS A 59 -10.67 2.65 4.97
N ALA A 60 -10.25 3.69 5.69
CA ALA A 60 -9.23 3.55 6.72
C ALA A 60 -9.73 2.58 7.81
N LYS A 61 -8.84 1.68 8.26
CA LYS A 61 -9.17 0.76 9.36
C LYS A 61 -9.41 1.57 10.63
N THR A 62 -10.55 1.37 11.27
CA THR A 62 -10.93 2.01 12.53
C THR A 62 -10.02 1.55 13.68
N ARG A 63 -10.12 2.22 14.82
CA ARG A 63 -9.43 1.84 16.06
C ARG A 63 -9.86 0.45 16.51
N GLU A 64 -11.14 0.16 16.50
CA GLU A 64 -11.74 -1.13 16.82
C GLU A 64 -11.13 -2.28 15.99
N ASN A 65 -11.01 -2.12 14.67
CA ASN A 65 -10.37 -3.12 13.83
C ASN A 65 -8.90 -3.41 14.18
N LYS A 66 -8.21 -2.44 14.79
CA LYS A 66 -6.83 -2.66 15.28
C LYS A 66 -6.83 -3.37 16.62
N GLU A 67 -7.77 -3.06 17.50
CA GLU A 67 -7.97 -3.70 18.79
C GLU A 67 -8.32 -5.19 18.58
N ASN A 68 -9.31 -5.48 17.74
CA ASN A 68 -9.66 -6.86 17.36
C ASN A 68 -8.46 -7.61 16.73
N PHE A 69 -7.63 -6.92 15.93
CA PHE A 69 -6.42 -7.55 15.38
C PHE A 69 -5.40 -7.87 16.47
N VAL A 70 -5.22 -6.99 17.47
CA VAL A 70 -4.34 -7.23 18.63
C VAL A 70 -4.84 -8.42 19.44
N GLU A 71 -6.14 -8.51 19.71
CA GLU A 71 -6.76 -9.61 20.43
C GLU A 71 -6.55 -10.94 19.69
N ASN A 72 -6.82 -10.97 18.39
CA ASN A 72 -6.60 -12.17 17.57
C ASN A 72 -5.13 -12.65 17.58
N VAL A 73 -4.15 -11.71 17.60
CA VAL A 73 -2.73 -12.07 17.71
C VAL A 73 -2.42 -12.64 19.09
N ARG A 74 -2.98 -12.05 20.16
CA ARG A 74 -2.81 -12.51 21.55
C ARG A 74 -3.40 -13.89 21.78
N GLU A 75 -4.62 -14.13 21.32
CA GLU A 75 -5.27 -15.43 21.38
C GLU A 75 -4.42 -16.50 20.67
N ALA A 76 -3.96 -16.20 19.45
CA ALA A 76 -3.12 -17.13 18.71
C ALA A 76 -1.78 -17.37 19.41
N ALA A 77 -1.15 -16.33 19.99
CA ALA A 77 0.10 -16.50 20.74
C ALA A 77 -0.06 -17.42 21.96
N ASN A 78 -1.25 -17.46 22.58
CA ASN A 78 -1.55 -18.38 23.68
C ASN A 78 -1.92 -19.78 23.20
N GLN A 79 -2.57 -19.89 22.04
CA GLN A 79 -3.09 -21.15 21.50
C GLN A 79 -1.98 -22.03 20.90
N TYR A 80 -1.06 -21.44 20.11
CA TYR A 80 -0.06 -22.20 19.35
C TYR A 80 1.24 -22.40 20.11
N ALA A 81 1.88 -23.55 19.88
CA ALA A 81 3.13 -23.91 20.52
C ALA A 81 4.32 -23.13 19.95
N TYR A 82 4.37 -22.95 18.61
CA TYR A 82 5.50 -22.33 17.91
C TYR A 82 5.10 -21.04 17.22
N ILE A 83 5.97 -20.04 17.33
CA ILE A 83 5.82 -18.72 16.68
C ILE A 83 7.06 -18.49 15.82
N TRP A 84 6.83 -18.30 14.51
CA TRP A 84 7.86 -18.08 13.52
C TRP A 84 7.78 -16.67 12.95
N ILE A 85 8.94 -16.03 12.80
CA ILE A 85 9.07 -14.84 11.97
C ILE A 85 9.48 -15.31 10.57
N PHE A 86 8.79 -14.87 9.56
CA PHE A 86 9.15 -15.13 8.16
C PHE A 86 9.21 -13.84 7.35
N ALA A 87 10.20 -13.75 6.46
CA ALA A 87 10.25 -12.73 5.43
C ALA A 87 9.59 -13.24 4.15
N VAL A 88 8.99 -12.33 3.38
CA VAL A 88 8.35 -12.66 2.11
C VAL A 88 9.14 -12.06 0.96
N SER A 89 9.63 -12.92 0.06
CA SER A 89 10.25 -12.51 -1.18
C SER A 89 9.19 -12.39 -2.27
N ASN A 90 9.20 -11.29 -3.03
CA ASN A 90 8.27 -11.02 -4.15
C ASN A 90 6.79 -11.17 -3.77
N MET A 91 6.39 -10.50 -2.68
CA MET A 91 5.05 -10.59 -2.09
C MET A 91 3.92 -10.48 -3.11
N ARG A 92 3.01 -11.47 -3.09
CA ARG A 92 1.73 -11.52 -3.80
C ARG A 92 0.63 -11.98 -2.84
N ASN A 93 -0.44 -11.20 -2.78
CA ASN A 93 -1.57 -11.53 -1.89
C ASN A 93 -2.25 -12.85 -2.26
N ALA A 94 -2.31 -13.18 -3.56
CA ALA A 94 -2.88 -14.45 -4.04
C ALA A 94 -2.12 -15.65 -3.45
N TYR A 95 -0.79 -15.63 -3.55
CA TYR A 95 0.04 -16.73 -3.01
C TYR A 95 0.05 -16.78 -1.48
N LEU A 96 0.01 -15.63 -0.81
CA LEU A 96 -0.16 -15.63 0.64
C LEU A 96 -1.53 -16.20 1.06
N GLY A 97 -2.57 -15.97 0.25
CA GLY A 97 -3.88 -16.59 0.42
C GLY A 97 -3.84 -18.11 0.19
N GLU A 98 -3.05 -18.58 -0.78
CA GLU A 98 -2.81 -20.01 -1.01
C GLU A 98 -2.08 -20.64 0.16
N VAL A 99 -1.02 -20.01 0.66
CA VAL A 99 -0.28 -20.47 1.85
C VAL A 99 -1.20 -20.63 3.06
N ARG A 100 -2.09 -19.66 3.31
CA ARG A 100 -3.06 -19.78 4.41
C ARG A 100 -4.04 -20.95 4.26
N ARG A 101 -4.34 -21.35 3.03
CA ARG A 101 -5.20 -22.52 2.76
C ARG A 101 -4.44 -23.84 2.92
N LEU A 102 -3.16 -23.86 2.54
CA LEU A 102 -2.31 -25.04 2.69
C LEU A 102 -1.98 -25.33 4.17
N TRP A 103 -1.77 -24.28 4.96
CA TRP A 103 -1.51 -24.36 6.40
C TRP A 103 -2.80 -24.30 7.22
N THR A 104 -3.71 -25.25 6.98
CA THR A 104 -4.95 -25.37 7.74
C THR A 104 -4.60 -25.73 9.20
N GLY A 105 -5.16 -25.01 10.16
CA GLY A 105 -4.83 -25.19 11.59
C GLY A 105 -3.70 -24.29 12.10
N SER A 106 -3.07 -23.49 11.23
CA SER A 106 -2.09 -22.46 11.61
C SER A 106 -2.62 -21.06 11.33
N LYS A 107 -2.13 -20.05 12.05
CA LYS A 107 -2.51 -18.65 11.80
C LYS A 107 -1.33 -17.86 11.25
N ILE A 108 -1.56 -17.15 10.14
CA ILE A 108 -0.56 -16.29 9.50
C ILE A 108 -1.00 -14.84 9.63
N PHE A 109 -0.21 -14.04 10.35
CA PHE A 109 -0.41 -12.62 10.53
C PHE A 109 0.58 -11.82 9.68
N PHE A 110 0.03 -10.97 8.81
CA PHE A 110 0.80 -10.06 7.99
C PHE A 110 0.14 -8.68 8.01
N GLY A 111 0.79 -7.70 8.63
CA GLY A 111 0.19 -6.40 8.86
C GLY A 111 1.17 -5.33 9.30
N LYS A 112 0.68 -4.33 10.02
CA LYS A 112 1.54 -3.28 10.59
C LYS A 112 2.37 -3.85 11.73
N LEU A 113 3.68 -3.95 11.55
CA LEU A 113 4.61 -4.54 12.51
C LEU A 113 4.52 -3.93 13.90
N ARG A 114 4.37 -2.59 14.02
CA ARG A 114 4.18 -1.94 15.32
C ARG A 114 2.92 -2.40 16.06
N VAL A 115 1.86 -2.75 15.34
CA VAL A 115 0.64 -3.28 15.98
C VAL A 115 0.86 -4.72 16.44
N ILE A 116 1.58 -5.50 15.64
CA ILE A 116 1.96 -6.88 16.00
C ILE A 116 2.92 -6.87 17.20
N ALA A 117 3.95 -6.01 17.18
CA ALA A 117 4.90 -5.88 18.28
C ALA A 117 4.19 -5.49 19.58
N LYS A 118 3.28 -4.50 19.54
CA LYS A 118 2.46 -4.13 20.70
C LYS A 118 1.54 -5.27 21.18
N ALA A 119 1.06 -6.11 20.25
CA ALA A 119 0.23 -7.25 20.61
C ALA A 119 1.01 -8.31 21.39
N LEU A 120 2.27 -8.56 21.00
CA LEU A 120 3.16 -9.55 21.65
C LEU A 120 3.77 -9.03 22.96
N GLY A 121 3.85 -7.71 23.14
CA GLY A 121 4.56 -7.02 24.21
C GLY A 121 5.95 -6.56 23.76
N GLU A 122 6.26 -5.28 23.99
CA GLU A 122 7.57 -4.69 23.65
C GLU A 122 8.55 -4.82 24.84
N THR A 123 8.02 -4.87 26.06
CA THR A 123 8.78 -5.01 27.31
C THR A 123 8.46 -6.32 28.01
N THR A 124 9.36 -6.77 28.88
CA THR A 124 9.19 -8.00 29.67
C THR A 124 7.97 -7.99 30.59
N GLU A 125 7.50 -6.78 30.97
CA GLU A 125 6.30 -6.62 31.81
C GLU A 125 4.99 -6.75 31.01
N GLU A 126 5.03 -6.43 29.71
CA GLU A 126 3.88 -6.47 28.81
C GLU A 126 3.79 -7.78 28.01
N GLU A 127 4.80 -8.64 28.11
CA GLU A 127 4.84 -9.92 27.39
C GLU A 127 3.71 -10.86 27.83
N ILE A 128 3.02 -11.44 26.85
CA ILE A 128 1.99 -12.47 27.12
C ILE A 128 2.63 -13.79 27.53
N ARG A 129 3.76 -14.11 26.91
CA ARG A 129 4.57 -15.32 27.19
C ARG A 129 6.04 -14.93 27.24
N PRO A 130 6.85 -15.56 28.09
CA PRO A 130 8.28 -15.27 28.20
C PRO A 130 8.99 -15.39 26.84
N GLY A 131 9.78 -14.38 26.47
CA GLY A 131 10.57 -14.35 25.25
C GLY A 131 9.87 -13.71 24.03
N LEU A 132 8.59 -13.34 24.09
CA LEU A 132 7.90 -12.68 22.96
C LEU A 132 8.40 -11.27 22.71
N GLY A 133 8.95 -10.57 23.68
CA GLY A 133 9.60 -9.27 23.48
C GLY A 133 10.81 -9.35 22.56
N GLN A 134 11.58 -10.43 22.60
CA GLN A 134 12.68 -10.65 21.65
C GLN A 134 12.15 -10.85 20.22
N VAL A 135 11.02 -11.53 20.06
CA VAL A 135 10.33 -11.67 18.76
C VAL A 135 9.88 -10.30 18.27
N SER A 136 9.27 -9.49 19.14
CA SER A 136 8.78 -8.15 18.77
C SER A 136 9.91 -7.23 18.29
N GLN A 137 11.08 -7.28 18.89
CA GLN A 137 12.27 -6.50 18.49
C GLN A 137 12.84 -6.92 17.12
N ARG A 138 12.67 -8.18 16.73
CA ARG A 138 13.10 -8.72 15.43
C ARG A 138 12.13 -8.41 14.28
N LEU A 139 10.93 -7.90 14.57
CA LEU A 139 9.92 -7.55 13.56
C LEU A 139 10.32 -6.29 12.79
N ARG A 140 11.22 -6.42 11.82
CA ARG A 140 11.69 -5.31 10.97
C ARG A 140 11.59 -5.67 9.48
N GLY A 141 11.21 -4.69 8.66
CA GLY A 141 11.14 -4.86 7.21
C GLY A 141 9.83 -5.50 6.73
N ASN A 142 9.91 -6.40 5.77
CA ASN A 142 8.75 -7.03 5.13
C ASN A 142 8.53 -8.45 5.67
N VAL A 143 8.16 -8.51 6.95
CA VAL A 143 8.02 -9.76 7.70
C VAL A 143 6.60 -9.99 8.18
N GLY A 144 6.27 -11.23 8.48
CA GLY A 144 5.02 -11.66 9.10
C GLY A 144 5.27 -12.70 10.18
N LEU A 145 4.21 -13.09 10.87
CA LEU A 145 4.22 -14.17 11.87
C LEU A 145 3.43 -15.37 11.36
N LEU A 146 4.01 -16.56 11.53
CA LEU A 146 3.33 -17.83 11.40
C LEU A 146 3.26 -18.44 12.81
N MET A 147 2.07 -18.79 13.24
CA MET A 147 1.81 -19.47 14.51
C MET A 147 1.23 -20.84 14.21
N THR A 148 1.89 -21.89 14.69
CA THR A 148 1.57 -23.28 14.35
C THR A 148 1.96 -24.23 15.47
N ASP A 149 1.33 -25.41 15.46
CA ASP A 149 1.69 -26.53 16.34
C ASP A 149 2.58 -27.55 15.62
N SER A 150 2.80 -27.37 14.31
CA SER A 150 3.69 -28.24 13.53
C SER A 150 5.14 -28.16 14.01
N PRO A 151 5.87 -29.28 13.97
CA PRO A 151 7.26 -29.33 14.42
C PRO A 151 8.16 -28.44 13.52
N PRO A 152 9.25 -27.90 14.10
CA PRO A 152 10.16 -26.99 13.39
C PRO A 152 10.73 -27.53 12.07
N ALA A 153 11.04 -28.83 12.02
CA ALA A 153 11.58 -29.45 10.81
C ALA A 153 10.61 -29.36 9.62
N GLU A 154 9.34 -29.69 9.86
CA GLU A 154 8.28 -29.63 8.83
C GLU A 154 8.10 -28.20 8.28
N VAL A 155 8.12 -27.19 9.17
CA VAL A 155 7.99 -25.78 8.76
C VAL A 155 9.17 -25.36 7.87
N LEU A 156 10.40 -25.75 8.22
CA LEU A 156 11.60 -25.42 7.46
C LEU A 156 11.60 -26.11 6.11
N ASP A 157 11.31 -27.41 6.06
CA ASP A 157 11.27 -28.20 4.82
C ASP A 157 10.22 -27.64 3.88
N TRP A 158 9.03 -27.37 4.38
CA TRP A 158 7.96 -26.77 3.59
C TRP A 158 8.33 -25.37 3.04
N CYS A 159 8.93 -24.51 3.85
CA CYS A 159 9.37 -23.18 3.43
C CYS A 159 10.47 -23.24 2.35
N ASN A 160 11.32 -24.26 2.39
CA ASN A 160 12.36 -24.48 1.37
C ASN A 160 11.76 -24.95 0.04
N ASP A 161 10.75 -25.81 0.10
CA ASP A 161 10.13 -26.41 -1.09
C ASP A 161 9.12 -25.50 -1.75
N TYR A 162 8.37 -24.72 -0.96
CA TYR A 162 7.32 -23.88 -1.50
C TYR A 162 7.87 -22.69 -2.26
N ARG A 163 7.80 -22.78 -3.61
CA ARG A 163 8.21 -21.71 -4.53
C ARG A 163 7.14 -21.55 -5.61
N ARG A 164 6.79 -20.28 -5.89
CA ARG A 164 5.90 -19.93 -7.00
C ARG A 164 6.62 -18.99 -7.94
N ILE A 165 6.69 -19.35 -9.21
CA ILE A 165 7.28 -18.52 -10.27
C ILE A 165 6.30 -17.40 -10.62
N GLU A 166 6.82 -16.19 -10.80
CA GLU A 166 6.02 -15.00 -11.06
C GLU A 166 6.78 -13.98 -11.91
N PHE A 167 6.05 -13.02 -12.47
CA PHE A 167 6.63 -11.90 -13.19
C PHE A 167 7.43 -10.99 -12.26
N ALA A 168 8.63 -10.61 -12.73
CA ALA A 168 9.46 -9.64 -12.03
C ALA A 168 8.79 -8.26 -12.00
N ARG A 169 9.00 -7.52 -10.91
CA ARG A 169 8.56 -6.13 -10.74
C ARG A 169 9.76 -5.19 -10.81
N MET A 170 9.46 -3.90 -10.94
CA MET A 170 10.46 -2.85 -10.77
C MET A 170 11.26 -3.06 -9.48
N GLY A 171 12.58 -2.97 -9.60
CA GLY A 171 13.49 -3.16 -8.48
C GLY A 171 14.02 -4.59 -8.31
N ASN A 172 13.40 -5.61 -8.91
CA ASN A 172 13.93 -6.96 -8.92
C ASN A 172 15.20 -7.03 -9.79
N ARG A 173 16.05 -8.01 -9.50
CA ARG A 173 17.23 -8.28 -10.35
C ARG A 173 16.88 -9.33 -11.41
N ALA A 174 17.29 -9.07 -12.64
CA ALA A 174 17.13 -10.03 -13.73
C ALA A 174 17.96 -11.29 -13.46
N THR A 175 17.34 -12.45 -13.63
CA THR A 175 18.02 -13.75 -13.48
C THR A 175 18.78 -14.18 -14.74
N GLU A 176 18.33 -13.71 -15.89
CA GLU A 176 18.90 -14.01 -17.21
C GLU A 176 18.97 -12.75 -18.08
N THR A 177 19.80 -12.81 -19.13
CA THR A 177 19.86 -11.78 -20.17
C THR A 177 18.83 -12.08 -21.23
N ILE A 178 17.97 -11.10 -21.56
CA ILE A 178 16.96 -11.22 -22.63
C ILE A 178 17.31 -10.23 -23.74
N ILE A 179 17.61 -10.79 -24.90
CA ILE A 179 17.87 -10.05 -26.14
C ILE A 179 16.85 -10.56 -27.17
N LEU A 180 16.20 -9.64 -27.83
CA LEU A 180 15.23 -9.93 -28.87
C LEU A 180 15.86 -9.62 -30.23
N PRO A 181 15.89 -10.58 -31.17
CA PRO A 181 16.38 -10.33 -32.53
C PRO A 181 15.38 -9.48 -33.32
N PRO A 182 15.81 -8.80 -34.38
CA PRO A 182 14.90 -8.12 -35.28
C PRO A 182 13.93 -9.12 -35.95
N GLY A 183 12.65 -8.76 -36.08
CA GLY A 183 11.63 -9.61 -36.65
C GLY A 183 10.35 -9.67 -35.82
N PRO A 184 9.42 -10.59 -36.13
CA PRO A 184 8.19 -10.78 -35.38
C PRO A 184 8.48 -11.13 -33.90
N ILE A 185 7.72 -10.55 -33.00
CA ILE A 185 7.89 -10.77 -31.57
C ILE A 185 7.00 -11.92 -31.14
N TYR A 186 7.61 -12.98 -30.61
CA TYR A 186 6.92 -14.18 -30.16
C TYR A 186 6.69 -14.16 -28.64
N CYS A 187 5.56 -14.77 -28.25
CA CYS A 187 5.28 -15.04 -26.85
C CYS A 187 6.14 -16.22 -26.37
N ARG A 188 6.92 -16.04 -25.30
CA ARG A 188 7.81 -17.09 -24.79
C ARG A 188 7.06 -18.28 -24.17
N SER A 189 5.84 -18.06 -23.68
CA SER A 189 5.05 -19.15 -23.08
C SER A 189 4.45 -20.10 -24.12
N ASN A 190 4.23 -19.65 -25.35
CA ASN A 190 3.59 -20.43 -26.39
C ASN A 190 4.17 -20.11 -27.79
N PRO A 191 5.42 -20.50 -28.09
CA PRO A 191 5.96 -20.37 -29.46
C PRO A 191 5.25 -21.38 -30.38
N PRO A 192 4.87 -21.05 -31.62
CA PRO A 192 5.24 -19.85 -32.40
C PRO A 192 4.21 -18.70 -32.38
N GLU A 193 3.42 -18.57 -31.34
CA GLU A 193 2.39 -17.53 -31.26
C GLU A 193 3.01 -16.13 -31.17
N THR A 194 2.65 -15.25 -32.12
CA THR A 194 3.05 -13.84 -32.12
C THR A 194 2.23 -13.05 -31.12
N LEU A 195 2.79 -11.94 -30.63
CA LEU A 195 2.05 -11.04 -29.73
C LEU A 195 0.85 -10.42 -30.46
N PRO A 196 -0.28 -10.20 -29.76
CA PRO A 196 -1.45 -9.52 -30.32
C PRO A 196 -1.10 -8.11 -30.82
N HIS A 197 -1.67 -7.72 -31.95
CA HIS A 197 -1.44 -6.44 -32.60
C HIS A 197 -1.73 -5.21 -31.69
N ASN A 198 -2.69 -5.33 -30.78
CA ASN A 198 -3.08 -4.28 -29.85
C ASN A 198 -2.00 -3.97 -28.79
N LEU A 199 -0.98 -4.81 -28.63
CA LEU A 199 0.14 -4.57 -27.70
C LEU A 199 1.24 -3.69 -28.32
N GLU A 200 1.30 -3.57 -29.66
CA GLU A 200 2.36 -2.82 -30.34
C GLU A 200 2.49 -1.36 -29.83
N PRO A 201 1.40 -0.57 -29.71
CA PRO A 201 1.51 0.79 -29.19
C PRO A 201 2.04 0.85 -27.75
N GLN A 202 1.72 -0.16 -26.94
CA GLN A 202 2.22 -0.24 -25.55
C GLN A 202 3.72 -0.58 -25.54
N LEU A 203 4.19 -1.52 -26.37
CA LEU A 203 5.61 -1.86 -26.49
C LEU A 203 6.43 -0.67 -26.97
N ARG A 204 5.92 0.12 -27.92
CA ARG A 204 6.54 1.35 -28.38
C ARG A 204 6.63 2.40 -27.28
N ALA A 205 5.56 2.57 -26.50
CA ALA A 205 5.53 3.48 -25.37
C ALA A 205 6.53 3.08 -24.25
N LEU A 206 6.86 1.79 -24.16
CA LEU A 206 7.88 1.25 -23.25
C LEU A 206 9.32 1.38 -23.80
N GLY A 207 9.50 1.99 -24.98
CA GLY A 207 10.80 2.27 -25.58
C GLY A 207 11.32 1.16 -26.50
N MET A 208 10.48 0.19 -26.91
CA MET A 208 10.87 -0.79 -27.92
C MET A 208 10.71 -0.23 -29.33
N PRO A 209 11.69 -0.38 -30.24
CA PRO A 209 11.59 0.04 -31.63
C PRO A 209 10.73 -0.95 -32.42
N THR A 210 9.41 -0.88 -32.24
CA THR A 210 8.43 -1.80 -32.86
C THR A 210 7.61 -1.12 -33.95
N GLN A 211 7.16 -1.91 -34.90
CA GLN A 211 6.26 -1.51 -35.97
C GLN A 211 5.28 -2.65 -36.26
N LEU A 212 4.04 -2.32 -36.60
CA LEU A 212 3.08 -3.31 -37.04
C LEU A 212 3.32 -3.65 -38.51
N LYS A 213 3.70 -4.91 -38.82
CA LYS A 213 3.85 -5.45 -40.17
C LYS A 213 2.90 -6.63 -40.36
N ARG A 214 2.05 -6.56 -41.37
CA ARG A 214 1.04 -7.61 -41.70
C ARG A 214 0.12 -7.99 -40.51
N GLY A 215 -0.11 -7.04 -39.58
CA GLY A 215 -0.92 -7.32 -38.38
C GLY A 215 -0.13 -7.87 -37.20
N GLU A 216 1.19 -8.08 -37.33
CA GLU A 216 2.05 -8.61 -36.28
C GLU A 216 3.02 -7.54 -35.76
N PRO A 217 3.18 -7.42 -34.43
CA PRO A 217 4.21 -6.57 -33.84
C PRO A 217 5.61 -7.08 -34.23
N THR A 218 6.35 -6.25 -34.93
CA THR A 218 7.68 -6.59 -35.47
C THR A 218 8.72 -5.62 -34.90
N LEU A 219 9.83 -6.16 -34.40
CA LEU A 219 10.97 -5.40 -33.93
C LEU A 219 11.83 -4.97 -35.14
N LEU A 220 12.21 -3.69 -35.18
CA LEU A 220 12.99 -3.14 -36.30
C LEU A 220 14.48 -3.47 -36.23
N GLU A 221 15.01 -3.50 -35.02
CA GLU A 221 16.42 -3.75 -34.72
C GLU A 221 16.56 -4.62 -33.46
N GLU A 222 17.75 -5.18 -33.23
CA GLU A 222 18.02 -5.95 -32.01
C GLU A 222 17.79 -5.10 -30.77
N PHE A 223 17.04 -5.62 -29.80
CA PHE A 223 16.72 -4.91 -28.57
C PHE A 223 17.07 -5.74 -27.33
N THR A 224 17.94 -5.18 -26.48
CA THR A 224 18.27 -5.76 -25.18
C THR A 224 17.25 -5.31 -24.13
N VAL A 225 16.38 -6.20 -23.70
CA VAL A 225 15.37 -5.92 -22.66
C VAL A 225 16.05 -5.77 -21.29
N CYS A 226 16.88 -6.74 -20.91
CA CYS A 226 17.61 -6.71 -19.65
C CYS A 226 18.86 -7.59 -19.71
N ARG A 227 19.84 -7.30 -18.85
CA ARG A 227 21.05 -8.12 -18.64
C ARG A 227 20.97 -8.82 -17.30
N LYS A 228 21.54 -10.02 -17.19
CA LYS A 228 21.62 -10.79 -15.95
C LYS A 228 22.23 -9.95 -14.82
N GLY A 229 21.59 -9.94 -13.65
CA GLY A 229 22.02 -9.17 -12.48
C GLY A 229 21.59 -7.70 -12.46
N GLU A 230 21.08 -7.17 -13.59
CA GLU A 230 20.59 -5.79 -13.69
C GLU A 230 19.32 -5.58 -12.84
N LYS A 231 19.22 -4.41 -12.22
CA LYS A 231 17.99 -4.00 -11.51
C LYS A 231 16.95 -3.51 -12.53
N LEU A 232 15.81 -4.18 -12.59
CA LEU A 232 14.78 -3.88 -13.56
C LEU A 232 14.10 -2.53 -13.31
N SER A 233 13.95 -1.73 -14.36
CA SER A 233 13.08 -0.55 -14.39
C SER A 233 11.61 -0.95 -14.53
N ALA A 234 10.68 0.01 -14.42
CA ALA A 234 9.25 -0.25 -14.60
C ALA A 234 8.93 -0.73 -16.02
N GLU A 235 9.54 -0.07 -17.01
CA GLU A 235 9.37 -0.35 -18.44
C GLU A 235 9.88 -1.75 -18.78
N LYS A 236 11.11 -2.09 -18.36
CA LYS A 236 11.71 -3.42 -18.56
C LYS A 236 10.87 -4.52 -17.93
N ALA A 237 10.38 -4.32 -16.69
CA ALA A 237 9.51 -5.27 -16.02
C ALA A 237 8.17 -5.46 -16.75
N GLN A 238 7.63 -4.40 -17.34
CA GLN A 238 6.40 -4.44 -18.10
C GLN A 238 6.58 -5.13 -19.47
N ILE A 239 7.70 -4.88 -20.15
CA ILE A 239 8.07 -5.61 -21.39
C ILE A 239 8.19 -7.10 -21.10
N LEU A 240 8.92 -7.49 -20.05
CA LEU A 240 9.06 -8.91 -19.65
C LEU A 240 7.71 -9.57 -19.37
N LYS A 241 6.77 -8.84 -18.76
CA LYS A 241 5.42 -9.32 -18.51
C LYS A 241 4.65 -9.55 -19.82
N HIS A 242 4.74 -8.64 -20.81
CA HIS A 242 4.12 -8.81 -22.12
C HIS A 242 4.74 -9.96 -22.93
N LEU A 243 6.02 -10.22 -22.73
CA LEU A 243 6.71 -11.38 -23.33
C LEU A 243 6.45 -12.70 -22.57
N PHE A 244 5.67 -12.67 -21.49
CA PHE A 244 5.42 -13.81 -20.60
C PHE A 244 6.70 -14.41 -19.98
N VAL A 245 7.70 -13.60 -19.74
CA VAL A 245 8.94 -14.01 -19.08
C VAL A 245 8.82 -13.87 -17.58
N GLN A 246 8.82 -15.01 -16.88
CA GLN A 246 8.73 -15.07 -15.42
C GLN A 246 10.12 -15.28 -14.84
N MET A 247 10.61 -14.32 -14.03
CA MET A 247 11.96 -14.33 -13.46
C MET A 247 11.97 -14.23 -11.93
N ALA A 248 10.82 -13.96 -11.32
CA ALA A 248 10.73 -13.78 -9.89
C ALA A 248 10.16 -15.03 -9.21
N HIS A 249 10.60 -15.29 -7.98
CA HIS A 249 10.08 -16.37 -7.17
C HIS A 249 9.44 -15.81 -5.91
N PHE A 250 8.18 -16.13 -5.69
CA PHE A 250 7.56 -15.96 -4.38
C PHE A 250 8.03 -17.09 -3.47
N ARG A 251 8.52 -16.76 -2.31
CA ARG A 251 8.87 -17.71 -1.26
C ARG A 251 8.79 -17.09 0.12
N LEU A 252 8.57 -17.92 1.12
CA LEU A 252 8.67 -17.58 2.52
C LEU A 252 10.05 -17.97 3.03
N ILE A 253 10.69 -17.08 3.77
CA ILE A 253 12.03 -17.26 4.32
C ILE A 253 11.90 -17.15 5.84
N PRO A 254 11.99 -18.25 6.59
CA PRO A 254 12.02 -18.19 8.04
C PRO A 254 13.28 -17.47 8.53
N LEU A 255 13.17 -16.69 9.62
CA LEU A 255 14.23 -15.86 10.19
C LEU A 255 14.60 -16.31 11.60
#